data_7e16a0b97395ddad03048e8c0c4e67d4
#
_entry.id   7e16a0b97395ddad03048e8c0c4e67d4
#
_cell.length_a   1.000
_cell.length_b   1.000
_cell.length_c   1.000
_cell.angle_alpha   90.00
_cell.angle_beta   90.00
_cell.angle_gamma   90.00
#
_symmetry.space_group_name_H-M   'P 1'
#
loop_
_entity.id
_entity.type
_entity.pdbx_description
1 polymer ?
#
loop_
_entity_poly.entity_id
_entity_poly.type
_entity_poly.pdbx_seq_one_letter_code
_entity_poly.pdbx_strand_id
1 'polypeptide(L)'
;MARKLSEGGFTLVELITIMILIGILAVVALPNLNVAEGFGATSFRDRIAASLRYAQKSAVAKRRLVCATVAADRVTLTADAGFGANACANALAGPDGATPAALSPSAAITVAAVPAGPLYFQPSGAVTSDAAGTAPTDYSLTVAGQTPITVNGATGYVD
;
A
#
# COMPACT_ATOMS: atom_id res chain seq x y z
N MET A 1 4.84 -40.83 -48.06
CA MET A 1 3.44 -41.03 -47.61
C MET A 1 3.06 -39.88 -46.69
N ALA A 2 2.30 -38.89 -47.17
CA ALA A 2 1.83 -37.76 -46.37
C ALA A 2 0.52 -38.14 -45.68
N ARG A 3 0.50 -38.09 -44.35
CA ARG A 3 -0.67 -38.37 -43.53
C ARG A 3 -1.60 -37.15 -43.59
N LYS A 4 -2.74 -37.28 -44.27
CA LYS A 4 -3.79 -36.26 -44.35
C LYS A 4 -4.43 -36.12 -42.96
N LEU A 5 -4.17 -35.00 -42.28
CA LEU A 5 -4.86 -34.66 -41.05
C LEU A 5 -6.33 -34.35 -41.38
N SER A 6 -7.25 -35.11 -40.81
CA SER A 6 -8.69 -34.87 -40.92
C SER A 6 -9.03 -33.58 -40.17
N GLU A 7 -9.41 -32.52 -40.87
CA GLU A 7 -9.97 -31.29 -40.30
C GLU A 7 -11.43 -31.57 -39.93
N GLY A 8 -11.66 -31.96 -38.69
CA GLY A 8 -12.98 -32.06 -38.11
C GLY A 8 -13.47 -30.68 -37.72
N GLY A 9 -14.49 -30.14 -38.39
CA GLY A 9 -15.19 -28.89 -37.95
C GLY A 9 -16.06 -29.15 -36.74
N PHE A 10 -16.24 -28.08 -35.90
CA PHE A 10 -17.15 -28.12 -34.75
C PHE A 10 -18.58 -28.35 -35.16
N THR A 11 -19.31 -29.13 -34.38
CA THR A 11 -20.75 -29.34 -34.59
C THR A 11 -21.53 -28.14 -34.02
N LEU A 12 -22.72 -27.86 -34.60
CA LEU A 12 -23.61 -26.81 -34.14
C LEU A 12 -24.01 -27.02 -32.67
N VAL A 13 -24.21 -28.27 -32.26
CA VAL A 13 -24.55 -28.62 -30.87
C VAL A 13 -23.41 -28.32 -29.91
N GLU A 14 -22.15 -28.57 -30.30
CA GLU A 14 -20.98 -28.27 -29.50
C GLU A 14 -20.80 -26.76 -29.26
N LEU A 15 -21.08 -25.95 -30.28
CA LEU A 15 -21.02 -24.50 -30.16
C LEU A 15 -22.10 -23.95 -29.23
N ILE A 16 -23.34 -24.49 -29.30
CA ILE A 16 -24.42 -24.09 -28.39
C ILE A 16 -24.11 -24.51 -26.96
N THR A 17 -23.59 -25.71 -26.73
CA THR A 17 -23.25 -26.18 -25.37
C THR A 17 -22.12 -25.33 -24.74
N ILE A 18 -21.11 -24.96 -25.54
CA ILE A 18 -20.04 -24.06 -25.09
C ILE A 18 -20.61 -22.68 -24.69
N MET A 19 -21.50 -22.10 -25.52
CA MET A 19 -22.13 -20.80 -25.20
C MET A 19 -22.94 -20.84 -23.91
N ILE A 20 -23.69 -21.92 -23.66
CA ILE A 20 -24.44 -22.09 -22.42
C ILE A 20 -23.50 -22.20 -21.21
N LEU A 21 -22.43 -23.01 -21.33
CA LEU A 21 -21.45 -23.18 -20.26
C LEU A 21 -20.72 -21.87 -19.93
N ILE A 22 -20.30 -21.10 -20.93
CA ILE A 22 -19.68 -19.78 -20.73
C ILE A 22 -20.67 -18.83 -20.08
N GLY A 23 -21.94 -18.83 -20.48
CA GLY A 23 -22.98 -18.00 -19.88
C GLY A 23 -23.16 -18.27 -18.40
N ILE A 24 -23.19 -19.53 -17.97
CA ILE A 24 -23.31 -19.91 -16.55
C ILE A 24 -22.06 -19.49 -15.78
N LEU A 25 -20.87 -19.72 -16.34
CA LEU A 25 -19.61 -19.34 -15.71
C LEU A 25 -19.47 -17.82 -15.55
N ALA A 26 -19.92 -17.04 -16.53
CA ALA A 26 -19.88 -15.58 -16.50
C ALA A 26 -20.68 -15.00 -15.32
N VAL A 27 -21.86 -15.55 -15.02
CA VAL A 27 -22.71 -15.09 -13.91
C VAL A 27 -22.02 -15.28 -12.56
N VAL A 28 -21.22 -16.34 -12.40
CA VAL A 28 -20.50 -16.61 -11.14
C VAL A 28 -19.16 -15.84 -11.06
N ALA A 29 -18.52 -15.58 -12.20
CA ALA A 29 -17.20 -14.93 -12.23
C ALA A 29 -17.27 -13.42 -11.98
N LEU A 30 -18.28 -12.73 -12.54
CA LEU A 30 -18.40 -11.26 -12.46
C LEU A 30 -18.44 -10.68 -11.02
N PRO A 31 -19.21 -11.23 -10.05
CA PRO A 31 -19.25 -10.68 -8.70
C PRO A 31 -17.91 -10.84 -7.94
N ASN A 32 -17.08 -11.81 -8.31
CA ASN A 32 -15.81 -12.06 -7.63
C ASN A 32 -14.73 -11.01 -7.95
N LEU A 33 -14.89 -10.19 -8.99
CA LEU A 33 -13.94 -9.14 -9.33
C LEU A 33 -13.96 -8.00 -8.28
N ASN A 34 -15.12 -7.67 -7.72
CA ASN A 34 -15.25 -6.65 -6.67
C ASN A 34 -14.62 -7.10 -5.34
N VAL A 35 -14.61 -8.40 -5.06
CA VAL A 35 -13.98 -8.97 -3.87
C VAL A 35 -12.46 -8.81 -3.93
N ALA A 36 -11.86 -8.92 -5.11
CA ALA A 36 -10.41 -8.73 -5.30
C ALA A 36 -9.97 -7.30 -4.97
N GLU A 37 -10.77 -6.27 -5.28
CA GLU A 37 -10.47 -4.88 -4.90
C GLU A 37 -10.53 -4.66 -3.38
N GLY A 38 -11.49 -5.28 -2.69
CA GLY A 38 -11.57 -5.23 -1.23
C GLY A 38 -10.33 -5.81 -0.54
N PHE A 39 -9.84 -6.96 -1.01
CA PHE A 39 -8.58 -7.54 -0.52
C PHE A 39 -7.37 -6.66 -0.84
N GLY A 40 -7.35 -6.02 -2.00
CA GLY A 40 -6.32 -5.07 -2.40
C GLY A 40 -6.24 -3.88 -1.45
N ALA A 41 -7.39 -3.29 -1.10
CA ALA A 41 -7.47 -2.14 -0.19
C ALA A 41 -7.03 -2.52 1.24
N THR A 42 -7.45 -3.67 1.74
CA THR A 42 -7.03 -4.17 3.07
C THR A 42 -5.53 -4.43 3.11
N SER A 43 -4.99 -5.12 2.11
CA SER A 43 -3.55 -5.38 2.00
C SER A 43 -2.74 -4.09 1.92
N PHE A 44 -3.19 -3.11 1.15
CA PHE A 44 -2.53 -1.81 1.05
C PHE A 44 -2.55 -1.06 2.38
N ARG A 45 -3.70 -1.01 3.08
CA ARG A 45 -3.82 -0.43 4.42
C ARG A 45 -2.83 -1.07 5.39
N ASP A 46 -2.77 -2.39 5.44
CA ASP A 46 -1.90 -3.11 6.36
C ASP A 46 -0.41 -2.91 6.06
N ARG A 47 -0.04 -2.81 4.78
CA ARG A 47 1.32 -2.44 4.36
C ARG A 47 1.69 -1.02 4.78
N ILE A 48 0.76 -0.07 4.69
CA ILE A 48 0.96 1.29 5.20
C ILE A 48 1.20 1.26 6.71
N ALA A 49 0.34 0.62 7.48
CA ALA A 49 0.47 0.51 8.93
C ALA A 49 1.81 -0.13 9.33
N ALA A 50 2.19 -1.23 8.67
CA ALA A 50 3.47 -1.89 8.90
C ALA A 50 4.66 -0.98 8.58
N SER A 51 4.59 -0.20 7.48
CA SER A 51 5.64 0.72 7.06
C SER A 51 5.80 1.89 8.04
N LEU A 52 4.70 2.44 8.56
CA LEU A 52 4.75 3.50 9.56
C LEU A 52 5.31 3.01 10.91
N ARG A 53 4.90 1.82 11.36
CA ARG A 53 5.50 1.17 12.55
C ARG A 53 6.98 0.90 12.37
N TYR A 54 7.40 0.50 11.18
CA TYR A 54 8.80 0.30 10.85
C TYR A 54 9.58 1.62 10.82
N ALA A 55 8.98 2.71 10.29
CA ALA A 55 9.57 4.04 10.30
C ALA A 55 9.83 4.53 11.73
N GLN A 56 8.86 4.42 12.63
CA GLN A 56 9.00 4.77 14.03
C GLN A 56 10.12 3.98 14.71
N LYS A 57 10.11 2.66 14.59
CA LYS A 57 11.15 1.80 15.17
C LYS A 57 12.53 2.10 14.61
N SER A 58 12.63 2.38 13.31
CA SER A 58 13.88 2.75 12.64
C SER A 58 14.41 4.10 13.13
N ALA A 59 13.54 5.10 13.34
CA ALA A 59 13.92 6.40 13.86
C ALA A 59 14.54 6.29 15.26
N VAL A 60 13.88 5.55 16.14
CA VAL A 60 14.35 5.32 17.52
C VAL A 60 15.64 4.49 17.55
N ALA A 61 15.67 3.35 16.82
CA ALA A 61 16.79 2.43 16.83
C ALA A 61 18.07 3.04 16.23
N LYS A 62 17.92 3.80 15.14
CA LYS A 62 19.07 4.44 14.46
C LYS A 62 19.38 5.82 15.03
N ARG A 63 18.54 6.35 15.95
CA ARG A 63 18.61 7.72 16.47
C ARG A 63 18.70 8.76 15.34
N ARG A 64 17.90 8.60 14.31
CA ARG A 64 17.86 9.46 13.12
C ARG A 64 16.43 9.81 12.77
N LEU A 65 16.24 10.98 12.18
CA LEU A 65 14.96 11.36 11.61
C LEU A 65 14.58 10.39 10.48
N VAL A 66 13.34 9.90 10.50
CA VAL A 66 12.74 9.14 9.40
C VAL A 66 11.48 9.86 8.94
N CYS A 67 11.39 10.10 7.64
CA CYS A 67 10.24 10.76 7.03
C CYS A 67 9.41 9.75 6.25
N ALA A 68 8.10 9.80 6.45
CA ALA A 68 7.14 9.08 5.63
C ALA A 68 6.38 10.08 4.76
N THR A 69 6.54 9.99 3.44
CA THR A 69 5.80 10.78 2.48
C THR A 69 4.64 9.96 1.94
N VAL A 70 3.43 10.48 2.10
CA VAL A 70 2.19 9.85 1.67
C VAL A 70 1.72 10.49 0.37
N ALA A 71 1.74 9.72 -0.72
CA ALA A 71 1.09 10.07 -1.97
C ALA A 71 -0.19 9.22 -2.13
N ALA A 72 -1.05 9.59 -3.06
CA ALA A 72 -2.33 8.90 -3.21
C ALA A 72 -2.20 7.38 -3.44
N ASP A 73 -1.15 6.94 -4.10
CA ASP A 73 -0.93 5.55 -4.51
C ASP A 73 0.21 4.85 -3.76
N ARG A 74 0.96 5.57 -2.91
CA ARG A 74 2.16 5.00 -2.25
C ARG A 74 2.55 5.70 -0.97
N VAL A 75 3.33 5.00 -0.16
CA VAL A 75 4.08 5.57 0.96
C VAL A 75 5.56 5.31 0.74
N THR A 76 6.36 6.38 0.74
CA THR A 76 7.82 6.30 0.66
C THR A 76 8.43 6.66 2.00
N LEU A 77 9.46 5.91 2.38
CA LEU A 77 10.25 6.18 3.57
C LEU A 77 11.62 6.72 3.17
N THR A 78 12.05 7.75 3.86
CA THR A 78 13.39 8.29 3.74
C THR A 78 13.96 8.53 5.13
N ALA A 79 15.27 8.43 5.25
CA ALA A 79 15.96 8.66 6.51
C ALA A 79 16.99 9.78 6.35
N ASP A 80 17.33 10.40 7.46
CA ASP A 80 18.40 11.37 7.53
C ASP A 80 19.75 10.73 7.15
N ALA A 81 20.60 11.49 6.46
CA ALA A 81 21.93 11.06 6.03
C ALA A 81 22.93 10.96 7.19
N GLY A 82 22.77 11.75 8.23
CA GLY A 82 23.67 11.84 9.36
C GLY A 82 22.95 12.10 10.68
N PHE A 83 23.67 12.01 11.77
CA PHE A 83 23.17 12.30 13.08
C PHE A 83 22.92 13.83 13.22
N GLY A 84 21.65 14.22 13.45
CA GLY A 84 21.27 15.62 13.63
C GLY A 84 21.12 16.46 12.37
N ALA A 85 21.19 15.86 11.17
CA ALA A 85 20.80 16.52 9.96
C ALA A 85 19.27 16.44 9.82
N ASN A 86 18.55 17.54 9.87
CA ASN A 86 17.08 17.59 9.80
C ASN A 86 16.55 17.45 8.36
N ALA A 87 17.13 16.53 7.58
CA ALA A 87 16.80 16.35 6.16
C ALA A 87 16.80 14.87 5.78
N CYS A 88 15.65 14.36 5.38
CA CYS A 88 15.48 12.98 4.93
C CYS A 88 15.95 12.79 3.49
N ALA A 89 17.24 12.56 3.30
CA ALA A 89 17.88 12.48 1.99
C ALA A 89 18.03 11.05 1.46
N ASN A 90 18.12 10.05 2.34
CA ASN A 90 18.40 8.67 1.93
C ASN A 90 17.12 7.83 1.88
N ALA A 91 16.92 7.11 0.79
CA ALA A 91 15.81 6.17 0.68
C ALA A 91 15.92 5.09 1.77
N LEU A 92 14.80 4.80 2.43
CA LEU A 92 14.67 3.72 3.39
C LEU A 92 13.67 2.70 2.82
N ALA A 93 14.13 1.48 2.60
CA ALA A 93 13.24 0.40 2.19
C ALA A 93 12.22 0.08 3.29
N GLY A 94 11.06 -0.39 2.91
CA GLY A 94 10.02 -0.84 3.82
C GLY A 94 10.38 -2.12 4.58
N PRO A 95 9.50 -2.61 5.44
CA PRO A 95 9.73 -3.82 6.23
C PRO A 95 9.92 -5.08 5.39
N ASP A 96 9.41 -5.09 4.17
CA ASP A 96 9.57 -6.15 3.17
C ASP A 96 10.79 -5.96 2.25
N GLY A 97 11.59 -4.91 2.49
CA GLY A 97 12.73 -4.55 1.65
C GLY A 97 12.36 -3.77 0.37
N ALA A 98 11.08 -3.48 0.15
CA ALA A 98 10.62 -2.77 -1.05
C ALA A 98 10.77 -1.25 -0.94
N THR A 99 10.94 -0.61 -2.09
CA THR A 99 10.89 0.85 -2.26
C THR A 99 9.99 1.14 -3.47
N PRO A 100 8.85 1.82 -3.29
CA PRO A 100 8.29 2.43 -2.09
C PRO A 100 7.90 1.40 -1.02
N ALA A 101 7.81 1.83 0.24
CA ALA A 101 7.51 0.98 1.39
C ALA A 101 6.09 0.40 1.37
N ALA A 102 5.15 1.12 0.77
CA ALA A 102 3.83 0.62 0.43
C ALA A 102 3.44 1.15 -0.95
N LEU A 103 2.89 0.29 -1.80
CA LEU A 103 2.39 0.63 -3.13
C LEU A 103 0.99 0.07 -3.29
N SER A 104 0.09 0.90 -3.81
CA SER A 104 -1.28 0.50 -4.13
C SER A 104 -1.30 -0.51 -5.26
N PRO A 105 -2.10 -1.57 -5.16
CA PRO A 105 -2.24 -2.56 -6.24
C PRO A 105 -3.06 -2.04 -7.43
N SER A 106 -3.80 -0.95 -7.27
CA SER A 106 -4.67 -0.38 -8.29
C SER A 106 -4.77 1.14 -8.15
N ALA A 107 -4.91 1.85 -9.25
CA ALA A 107 -5.15 3.29 -9.26
C ALA A 107 -6.47 3.71 -8.58
N ALA A 108 -7.42 2.78 -8.46
CA ALA A 108 -8.69 3.02 -7.77
C ALA A 108 -8.55 3.04 -6.23
N ILE A 109 -7.49 2.43 -5.69
CA ILE A 109 -7.25 2.34 -4.26
C ILE A 109 -6.26 3.43 -3.87
N THR A 110 -6.73 4.45 -3.18
CA THR A 110 -5.92 5.60 -2.78
C THR A 110 -5.87 5.76 -1.27
N VAL A 111 -4.83 6.44 -0.79
CA VAL A 111 -4.66 6.83 0.61
C VAL A 111 -4.60 8.35 0.73
N ALA A 112 -5.21 8.88 1.77
CA ALA A 112 -5.10 10.29 2.15
C ALA A 112 -4.66 10.40 3.62
N ALA A 113 -3.81 11.37 3.93
CA ALA A 113 -3.37 11.66 5.30
C ALA A 113 -3.94 13.01 5.77
N VAL A 114 -4.33 13.07 7.02
CA VAL A 114 -4.77 14.29 7.70
C VAL A 114 -3.99 14.42 9.02
N PRO A 115 -3.27 15.53 9.23
CA PRO A 115 -3.00 16.63 8.29
C PRO A 115 -2.23 16.16 7.05
N ALA A 116 -2.37 16.90 5.94
CA ALA A 116 -1.63 16.62 4.72
C ALA A 116 -0.16 16.98 4.88
N GLY A 117 0.72 16.18 4.29
CA GLY A 117 2.17 16.40 4.33
C GLY A 117 2.94 15.18 4.83
N PRO A 118 4.27 15.29 4.89
CA PRO A 118 5.11 14.22 5.41
C PRO A 118 4.94 14.06 6.93
N LEU A 119 5.05 12.82 7.40
CA LEU A 119 5.15 12.48 8.81
C LEU A 119 6.63 12.36 9.17
N TYR A 120 7.06 13.11 10.18
CA TYR A 120 8.45 13.12 10.65
C TYR A 120 8.57 12.34 11.95
N PHE A 121 9.09 11.11 11.85
CA PHE A 121 9.35 10.26 13.00
C PHE A 121 10.67 10.67 13.66
N GLN A 122 10.58 11.25 14.84
CA GLN A 122 11.70 11.75 15.58
C GLN A 122 12.49 10.63 16.29
N PRO A 123 13.78 10.82 16.56
CA PRO A 123 14.57 9.89 17.36
C PRO A 123 14.02 9.64 18.77
N SER A 124 13.24 10.56 19.31
CA SER A 124 12.54 10.42 20.59
C SER A 124 11.36 9.45 20.54
N GLY A 125 10.91 9.06 19.34
CA GLY A 125 9.71 8.27 19.11
C GLY A 125 8.48 9.10 18.78
N ALA A 126 8.48 10.41 18.99
CA ALA A 126 7.38 11.30 18.63
C ALA A 126 7.25 11.45 17.11
N VAL A 127 6.05 11.83 16.64
CA VAL A 127 5.78 12.19 15.25
C VAL A 127 5.37 13.65 15.18
N THR A 128 5.97 14.37 14.24
CA THR A 128 5.77 15.81 14.07
C THR A 128 5.44 16.15 12.62
N SER A 129 4.90 17.34 12.39
CA SER A 129 4.62 17.87 11.05
C SER A 129 5.82 18.58 10.41
N ASP A 130 6.90 18.75 11.15
CA ASP A 130 8.14 19.38 10.71
C ASP A 130 9.37 18.57 11.09
N ALA A 131 10.45 18.74 10.33
CA ALA A 131 11.70 18.01 10.55
C ALA A 131 12.43 18.43 11.85
N ALA A 132 12.17 19.64 12.36
CA ALA A 132 12.78 20.14 13.58
C ALA A 132 12.18 19.53 14.86
N GLY A 133 11.00 18.90 14.74
CA GLY A 133 10.37 18.24 15.86
C GLY A 133 9.74 19.19 16.87
N THR A 134 9.19 20.33 16.41
CA THR A 134 8.71 21.40 17.29
C THR A 134 7.49 20.99 18.11
N ALA A 135 6.53 20.29 17.53
CA ALA A 135 5.33 19.86 18.22
C ALA A 135 4.84 18.49 17.73
N PRO A 136 4.53 17.56 18.65
CA PRO A 136 3.88 16.32 18.31
C PRO A 136 2.56 16.57 17.57
N THR A 137 2.32 15.81 16.50
CA THR A 137 1.15 15.96 15.63
C THR A 137 0.52 14.60 15.38
N ASP A 138 -0.76 14.47 15.68
CA ASP A 138 -1.52 13.26 15.38
C ASP A 138 -1.88 13.20 13.90
N TYR A 139 -1.80 12.02 13.32
CA TYR A 139 -2.19 11.79 11.93
C TYR A 139 -3.25 10.70 11.81
N SER A 140 -4.11 10.86 10.82
CA SER A 140 -5.07 9.85 10.40
C SER A 140 -4.88 9.58 8.90
N LEU A 141 -4.62 8.32 8.54
CA LEU A 141 -4.50 7.91 7.15
C LEU A 141 -5.70 7.04 6.78
N THR A 142 -6.43 7.44 5.75
CA THR A 142 -7.64 6.74 5.32
C THR A 142 -7.43 6.13 3.94
N VAL A 143 -7.62 4.83 3.83
CA VAL A 143 -7.77 4.11 2.57
C VAL A 143 -9.27 3.89 2.35
N ALA A 144 -9.77 4.16 1.14
CA ALA A 144 -11.21 4.06 0.84
C ALA A 144 -11.79 2.69 1.23
N GLY A 145 -12.88 2.69 1.97
CA GLY A 145 -13.56 1.47 2.43
C GLY A 145 -12.85 0.71 3.57
N GLN A 146 -11.79 1.28 4.15
CA GLN A 146 -11.03 0.67 5.25
C GLN A 146 -11.10 1.52 6.52
N THR A 147 -10.85 0.88 7.68
CA THR A 147 -10.68 1.61 8.94
C THR A 147 -9.45 2.51 8.87
N PRO A 148 -9.54 3.78 9.33
CA PRO A 148 -8.40 4.67 9.34
C PRO A 148 -7.23 4.11 10.16
N ILE A 149 -6.01 4.44 9.73
CA ILE A 149 -4.79 4.20 10.50
C ILE A 149 -4.53 5.46 11.30
N THR A 150 -4.45 5.35 12.62
CA THR A 150 -4.14 6.49 13.48
C THR A 150 -2.68 6.46 13.93
N VAL A 151 -2.04 7.61 13.93
CA VAL A 151 -0.67 7.79 14.42
C VAL A 151 -0.70 8.83 15.54
N ASN A 152 -0.35 8.41 16.72
CA ASN A 152 -0.27 9.32 17.86
C ASN A 152 1.05 10.11 17.80
N GLY A 153 0.96 11.43 17.78
CA GLY A 153 2.12 12.32 17.64
C GLY A 153 3.08 12.25 18.82
N ALA A 154 2.57 12.14 20.04
CA ALA A 154 3.40 12.15 21.25
C ALA A 154 4.22 10.86 21.41
N THR A 155 3.66 9.71 21.03
CA THR A 155 4.27 8.38 21.24
C THR A 155 4.75 7.73 19.96
N GLY A 156 4.29 8.20 18.80
CA GLY A 156 4.49 7.56 17.50
C GLY A 156 3.78 6.21 17.36
N TYR A 157 2.85 5.89 18.27
CA TYR A 157 2.07 4.66 18.17
C TYR A 157 1.18 4.69 16.93
N VAL A 158 1.17 3.59 16.19
CA VAL A 158 0.38 3.39 14.97
C VAL A 158 -0.62 2.26 15.22
N ASP A 159 -1.90 2.57 15.08
CA ASP A 159 -2.99 1.61 15.24
C ASP A 159 -3.39 0.97 13.92
#